data_b70b9aad07b396f56c00d10d9505c622
#
_entry.id   b70b9aad07b396f56c00d10d9505c622
#
_cell.length_a   1.000
_cell.length_b   1.000
_cell.length_c   1.000
_cell.angle_alpha   90.00
_cell.angle_beta   90.00
_cell.angle_gamma   90.00
#
_symmetry.space_group_name_H-M   'P 1'
#
loop_
_entity.id
_entity.type
_entity.pdbx_description
1 polymer ?
#
loop_
_entity_poly.entity_id
_entity_poly.type
_entity_poly.pdbx_seq_one_letter_code
_entity_poly.pdbx_strand_id
1 'polypeptide(L)'
;VLDAVYETSVHGPKKIRPYGSFANFKKDNDHWLEAYAFFQALKNHFNGAPWYKWPKDCLSFQKAGKSKLRKTLDRDIDAQKFFQYLFFGQWNEVRAHAKQRGVQIIGDIPIFVALDSADVWQDQQYFQFDKKTGQPTAVAGSPPDYFSEDGQLWGNPLYDWDALKADDYTWWIDRLQANLDMYDVVRIDHFRGFDAYWKIPFTAETARSGEWTQGP
;
A
#
# COMPACT_ATOMS: atom_id res chain seq x y z
N VAL A 1 4.16 -6.57 -22.46
CA VAL A 1 5.21 -5.57 -22.78
C VAL A 1 6.23 -5.47 -21.66
N LEU A 2 5.83 -5.18 -20.40
CA LEU A 2 6.76 -5.00 -19.28
C LEU A 2 7.62 -6.25 -19.00
N ASP A 3 7.05 -7.45 -19.07
CA ASP A 3 7.81 -8.69 -18.92
C ASP A 3 8.90 -8.86 -19.99
N ALA A 4 8.62 -8.51 -21.23
CA ALA A 4 9.61 -8.56 -22.30
C ALA A 4 10.74 -7.54 -22.06
N VAL A 5 10.41 -6.35 -21.53
CA VAL A 5 11.40 -5.34 -21.14
C VAL A 5 12.27 -5.87 -19.99
N TYR A 6 11.66 -6.51 -18.99
CA TYR A 6 12.39 -7.14 -17.89
C TYR A 6 13.37 -8.20 -18.40
N GLU A 7 12.92 -9.17 -19.20
CA GLU A 7 13.76 -10.23 -19.76
C GLU A 7 14.94 -9.65 -20.54
N THR A 8 14.67 -8.68 -21.41
CA THR A 8 15.70 -8.06 -22.24
C THR A 8 16.71 -7.27 -21.39
N SER A 9 16.23 -6.54 -20.38
CA SER A 9 17.07 -5.62 -19.60
C SER A 9 17.83 -6.32 -18.47
N VAL A 10 17.29 -7.39 -17.90
CA VAL A 10 17.89 -8.10 -16.77
C VAL A 10 18.68 -9.34 -17.22
N HIS A 11 18.13 -10.11 -18.13
CA HIS A 11 18.67 -11.39 -18.58
C HIS A 11 19.24 -11.36 -20.00
N GLY A 12 19.01 -10.30 -20.76
CA GLY A 12 19.50 -10.15 -22.13
C GLY A 12 21.02 -9.91 -22.21
N PRO A 13 21.59 -10.00 -23.42
CA PRO A 13 23.04 -9.85 -23.65
C PRO A 13 23.55 -8.45 -23.31
N LYS A 14 22.71 -7.43 -23.37
CA LYS A 14 23.01 -6.07 -22.93
C LYS A 14 22.04 -5.67 -21.83
N LYS A 15 22.57 -5.57 -20.61
CA LYS A 15 21.79 -5.09 -19.47
C LYS A 15 21.49 -3.60 -19.61
N ILE A 16 20.23 -3.25 -19.82
CA ILE A 16 19.80 -1.86 -19.90
C ILE A 16 19.50 -1.39 -18.46
N ARG A 17 20.19 -0.33 -18.03
CA ARG A 17 20.06 0.28 -16.72
C ARG A 17 19.99 1.81 -16.88
N PRO A 18 18.85 2.34 -17.39
CA PRO A 18 18.77 3.78 -17.73
C PRO A 18 18.87 4.68 -16.50
N TYR A 19 18.55 4.16 -15.32
CA TYR A 19 18.46 4.92 -14.06
C TYR A 19 19.48 4.45 -13.00
N GLY A 20 20.65 3.97 -13.44
CA GLY A 20 21.69 3.50 -12.55
C GLY A 20 21.59 2.04 -12.15
N SER A 21 22.15 1.69 -11.00
CA SER A 21 22.25 0.27 -10.56
C SER A 21 20.92 -0.24 -10.03
N PHE A 22 20.32 -1.21 -10.69
CA PHE A 22 19.13 -1.92 -10.19
C PHE A 22 19.40 -2.65 -8.86
N ALA A 23 20.63 -3.15 -8.66
CA ALA A 23 21.00 -3.78 -7.39
C ALA A 23 21.01 -2.77 -6.22
N ASN A 24 21.53 -1.56 -6.45
CA ASN A 24 21.49 -0.51 -5.45
C ASN A 24 20.04 -0.07 -5.18
N PHE A 25 19.24 0.14 -6.23
CA PHE A 25 17.83 0.46 -6.07
C PHE A 25 17.11 -0.56 -5.18
N LYS A 26 17.31 -1.86 -5.41
CA LYS A 26 16.73 -2.92 -4.57
C LYS A 26 17.18 -2.82 -3.11
N LYS A 27 18.47 -2.57 -2.88
CA LYS A 27 19.03 -2.46 -1.53
C LYS A 27 18.50 -1.22 -0.79
N ASP A 28 18.47 -0.09 -1.46
CA ASP A 28 18.09 1.19 -0.86
C ASP A 28 16.59 1.26 -0.54
N ASN A 29 15.77 0.45 -1.23
CA ASN A 29 14.31 0.40 -1.09
C ASN A 29 13.79 -0.91 -0.45
N ASP A 30 14.66 -1.76 0.10
CA ASP A 30 14.30 -3.11 0.56
C ASP A 30 13.17 -3.10 1.61
N HIS A 31 13.14 -2.07 2.47
CA HIS A 31 12.18 -1.91 3.56
C HIS A 31 10.69 -1.91 3.13
N TRP A 32 10.38 -1.50 1.88
CA TRP A 32 9.03 -1.56 1.33
C TRP A 32 8.92 -2.42 0.06
N LEU A 33 9.97 -2.43 -0.75
CA LEU A 33 9.97 -2.99 -2.11
C LEU A 33 9.79 -4.52 -2.12
N GLU A 34 10.34 -5.22 -1.14
CA GLU A 34 10.24 -6.68 -1.04
C GLU A 34 8.79 -7.12 -0.82
N ALA A 35 8.12 -6.52 0.15
CA ALA A 35 6.73 -6.86 0.46
C ALA A 35 5.78 -6.47 -0.66
N TYR A 36 5.94 -5.28 -1.22
CA TYR A 36 5.15 -4.82 -2.36
C TYR A 36 5.30 -5.73 -3.58
N ALA A 37 6.53 -6.05 -3.97
CA ALA A 37 6.80 -6.88 -5.13
C ALA A 37 6.26 -8.30 -4.96
N PHE A 38 6.40 -8.87 -3.77
CA PHE A 38 5.85 -10.18 -3.46
C PHE A 38 4.31 -10.19 -3.45
N PHE A 39 3.69 -9.16 -2.86
CA PHE A 39 2.24 -8.98 -2.93
C PHE A 39 1.75 -8.95 -4.37
N GLN A 40 2.38 -8.16 -5.24
CA GLN A 40 2.00 -8.05 -6.65
C GLN A 40 2.19 -9.37 -7.42
N ALA A 41 3.27 -10.10 -7.14
CA ALA A 41 3.51 -11.42 -7.73
C ALA A 41 2.42 -12.43 -7.31
N LEU A 42 2.03 -12.43 -6.04
CA LEU A 42 0.91 -13.25 -5.53
C LEU A 42 -0.44 -12.82 -6.13
N LYS A 43 -0.69 -11.52 -6.24
CA LYS A 43 -1.90 -11.00 -6.91
C LYS A 43 -2.03 -11.53 -8.33
N ASN A 44 -0.95 -11.49 -9.10
CA ASN A 44 -0.92 -12.02 -10.46
C ASN A 44 -1.11 -13.55 -10.48
N HIS A 45 -0.43 -14.27 -9.58
CA HIS A 45 -0.55 -15.72 -9.45
C HIS A 45 -1.99 -16.17 -9.13
N PHE A 46 -2.70 -15.42 -8.29
CA PHE A 46 -4.09 -15.68 -7.91
C PHE A 46 -5.10 -14.90 -8.76
N ASN A 47 -4.74 -14.51 -9.98
CA ASN A 47 -5.64 -13.85 -10.96
C ASN A 47 -6.36 -12.61 -10.41
N GLY A 48 -5.66 -11.79 -9.61
CA GLY A 48 -6.21 -10.56 -9.04
C GLY A 48 -7.11 -10.78 -7.81
N ALA A 49 -7.28 -12.01 -7.32
CA ALA A 49 -8.05 -12.27 -6.10
C ALA A 49 -7.50 -11.46 -4.92
N PRO A 50 -8.38 -10.91 -4.05
CA PRO A 50 -7.93 -10.17 -2.88
C PRO A 50 -7.20 -11.09 -1.89
N TRP A 51 -6.18 -10.54 -1.18
CA TRP A 51 -5.28 -11.34 -0.34
C TRP A 51 -6.01 -12.16 0.74
N TYR A 52 -7.09 -11.66 1.29
CA TYR A 52 -7.88 -12.36 2.32
C TYR A 52 -8.68 -13.58 1.78
N LYS A 53 -8.64 -13.82 0.46
CA LYS A 53 -9.15 -15.03 -0.20
C LYS A 53 -8.04 -15.99 -0.64
N TRP A 54 -6.77 -15.66 -0.38
CA TRP A 54 -5.65 -16.53 -0.73
C TRP A 54 -5.55 -17.76 0.22
N PRO A 55 -4.77 -18.77 -0.13
CA PRO A 55 -4.48 -19.90 0.75
C PRO A 55 -3.92 -19.44 2.11
N LYS A 56 -4.16 -20.24 3.15
CA LYS A 56 -3.80 -19.90 4.55
C LYS A 56 -2.33 -19.55 4.75
N ASP A 57 -1.44 -20.15 3.98
CA ASP A 57 0.01 -19.89 3.98
C ASP A 57 0.41 -18.61 3.22
N CYS A 58 -0.55 -17.93 2.58
CA CYS A 58 -0.35 -16.66 1.87
C CYS A 58 -1.09 -15.47 2.49
N LEU A 59 -1.81 -15.63 3.60
CA LEU A 59 -2.64 -14.59 4.21
C LEU A 59 -1.86 -13.47 4.93
N SER A 60 -0.54 -13.51 4.98
CA SER A 60 0.32 -12.44 5.45
C SER A 60 1.72 -12.56 4.86
N PHE A 61 2.47 -11.46 4.84
CA PHE A 61 3.84 -11.45 4.35
C PHE A 61 4.72 -12.51 5.02
N GLN A 62 4.66 -12.63 6.36
CA GLN A 62 5.46 -13.58 7.13
C GLN A 62 5.11 -15.05 6.82
N LYS A 63 3.82 -15.36 6.59
CA LYS A 63 3.38 -16.70 6.20
C LYS A 63 3.79 -17.01 4.77
N ALA A 64 3.53 -16.10 3.84
CA ALA A 64 3.86 -16.26 2.43
C ALA A 64 5.37 -16.41 2.21
N GLY A 65 6.19 -15.68 2.97
CA GLY A 65 7.65 -15.80 2.94
C GLY A 65 8.19 -17.21 3.28
N LYS A 66 7.41 -18.00 4.02
CA LYS A 66 7.72 -19.40 4.36
C LYS A 66 7.08 -20.41 3.40
N SER A 67 6.19 -19.97 2.52
CA SER A 67 5.50 -20.82 1.55
C SER A 67 6.42 -21.23 0.39
N LYS A 68 6.04 -22.30 -0.32
CA LYS A 68 6.74 -22.72 -1.54
C LYS A 68 6.66 -21.65 -2.65
N LEU A 69 5.59 -20.82 -2.63
CA LEU A 69 5.39 -19.78 -3.63
C LEU A 69 6.48 -18.70 -3.57
N ARG A 70 7.07 -18.43 -2.39
CA ARG A 70 8.17 -17.46 -2.29
C ARG A 70 9.30 -17.77 -3.28
N LYS A 71 9.70 -19.05 -3.37
CA LYS A 71 10.74 -19.51 -4.31
C LYS A 71 10.20 -19.64 -5.74
N THR A 72 8.99 -20.13 -5.90
CA THR A 72 8.38 -20.32 -7.24
C THR A 72 8.22 -19.01 -7.99
N LEU A 73 7.89 -17.92 -7.27
CA LEU A 73 7.62 -16.60 -7.82
C LEU A 73 8.84 -15.66 -7.80
N ASP A 74 10.04 -16.17 -7.50
CA ASP A 74 11.24 -15.33 -7.34
C ASP A 74 11.52 -14.45 -8.58
N ARG A 75 11.37 -15.01 -9.78
CA ARG A 75 11.47 -14.25 -11.04
C ARG A 75 10.40 -13.15 -11.14
N ASP A 76 9.16 -13.44 -10.78
CA ASP A 76 8.05 -12.49 -10.89
C ASP A 76 8.17 -11.38 -9.84
N ILE A 77 8.68 -11.71 -8.66
CA ILE A 77 9.02 -10.73 -7.62
C ILE A 77 10.12 -9.79 -8.12
N ASP A 78 11.20 -10.32 -8.71
CA ASP A 78 12.29 -9.48 -9.24
C ASP A 78 11.80 -8.61 -10.41
N ALA A 79 10.87 -9.11 -11.24
CA ALA A 79 10.23 -8.33 -12.30
C ALA A 79 9.41 -7.16 -11.73
N GLN A 80 8.63 -7.37 -10.66
CA GLN A 80 7.89 -6.28 -10.00
C GLN A 80 8.84 -5.22 -9.42
N LYS A 81 9.96 -5.63 -8.82
CA LYS A 81 11.00 -4.69 -8.36
C LYS A 81 11.60 -3.89 -9.52
N PHE A 82 11.81 -4.53 -10.64
CA PHE A 82 12.33 -3.84 -11.83
C PHE A 82 11.32 -2.82 -12.39
N PHE A 83 10.02 -3.12 -12.35
CA PHE A 83 9.00 -2.15 -12.77
C PHE A 83 8.99 -0.92 -11.87
N GLN A 84 9.19 -1.09 -10.56
CA GLN A 84 9.34 0.04 -9.64
C GLN A 84 10.63 0.84 -9.92
N TYR A 85 11.75 0.17 -10.20
CA TYR A 85 12.98 0.84 -10.62
C TYR A 85 12.78 1.73 -11.84
N LEU A 86 12.05 1.26 -12.85
CA LEU A 86 11.72 2.07 -14.04
C LEU A 86 10.78 3.23 -13.68
N PHE A 87 9.75 2.96 -12.88
CA PHE A 87 8.79 3.98 -12.46
C PHE A 87 9.49 5.12 -11.71
N PHE A 88 10.26 4.81 -10.69
CA PHE A 88 10.95 5.83 -9.90
C PHE A 88 11.99 6.60 -10.72
N GLY A 89 12.67 5.93 -11.64
CA GLY A 89 13.57 6.60 -12.57
C GLY A 89 12.85 7.63 -13.44
N GLN A 90 11.75 7.22 -14.07
CA GLN A 90 10.90 8.12 -14.89
C GLN A 90 10.27 9.24 -14.05
N TRP A 91 9.80 8.92 -12.85
CA TRP A 91 9.23 9.89 -11.92
C TRP A 91 10.24 10.99 -11.56
N ASN A 92 11.48 10.60 -11.27
CA ASN A 92 12.55 11.55 -10.97
C ASN A 92 12.88 12.48 -12.17
N GLU A 93 12.80 11.98 -13.41
CA GLU A 93 12.93 12.83 -14.60
C GLU A 93 11.79 13.84 -14.72
N VAL A 94 10.53 13.41 -14.45
CA VAL A 94 9.37 14.31 -14.45
C VAL A 94 9.52 15.40 -13.38
N ARG A 95 9.93 15.02 -12.16
CA ARG A 95 10.18 15.97 -11.06
C ARG A 95 11.29 16.99 -11.42
N ALA A 96 12.39 16.50 -11.96
CA ALA A 96 13.49 17.36 -12.38
C ALA A 96 13.04 18.37 -13.44
N HIS A 97 12.24 17.92 -14.40
CA HIS A 97 11.67 18.76 -15.43
C HIS A 97 10.70 19.83 -14.88
N ALA A 98 9.80 19.45 -13.96
CA ALA A 98 8.89 20.37 -13.29
C ALA A 98 9.67 21.44 -12.50
N LYS A 99 10.66 21.01 -11.71
CA LYS A 99 11.50 21.89 -10.91
C LYS A 99 12.25 22.93 -11.76
N GLN A 100 12.80 22.53 -12.91
CA GLN A 100 13.46 23.46 -13.85
C GLN A 100 12.52 24.54 -14.38
N ARG A 101 11.21 24.32 -14.34
CA ARG A 101 10.17 25.27 -14.78
C ARG A 101 9.48 26.00 -13.64
N GLY A 102 9.95 25.85 -12.42
CA GLY A 102 9.34 26.45 -11.24
C GLY A 102 7.96 25.86 -10.89
N VAL A 103 7.65 24.64 -11.36
CA VAL A 103 6.40 23.93 -11.07
C VAL A 103 6.61 23.00 -9.89
N GLN A 104 5.75 23.10 -8.87
CA GLN A 104 5.69 22.19 -7.76
C GLN A 104 4.65 21.10 -8.01
N ILE A 105 4.93 19.88 -7.56
CA ILE A 105 4.01 18.75 -7.65
C ILE A 105 3.40 18.50 -6.28
N ILE A 106 2.07 18.53 -6.20
CA ILE A 106 1.31 18.26 -4.98
C ILE A 106 0.85 16.80 -5.04
N GLY A 107 1.29 16.00 -4.06
CA GLY A 107 0.79 14.66 -3.82
C GLY A 107 -0.46 14.68 -2.96
N ASP A 108 -1.29 13.65 -3.09
CA ASP A 108 -2.51 13.46 -2.32
C ASP A 108 -2.54 12.06 -1.76
N ILE A 109 -2.59 11.93 -0.43
CA ILE A 109 -2.65 10.64 0.25
C ILE A 109 -3.96 10.50 1.03
N PRO A 110 -4.71 9.43 0.84
CA PRO A 110 -5.86 9.15 1.68
C PRO A 110 -5.39 8.76 3.10
N ILE A 111 -6.13 9.17 4.13
CA ILE A 111 -5.83 8.75 5.50
C ILE A 111 -5.88 7.22 5.64
N PHE A 112 -6.86 6.55 5.03
CA PHE A 112 -7.00 5.10 5.08
C PHE A 112 -6.46 4.42 3.83
N VAL A 113 -5.85 3.25 4.00
CA VAL A 113 -5.38 2.39 2.90
C VAL A 113 -6.45 1.39 2.49
N ALA A 114 -6.37 0.86 1.28
CA ALA A 114 -7.29 -0.16 0.82
C ALA A 114 -7.09 -1.48 1.60
N LEU A 115 -8.19 -2.17 1.93
CA LEU A 115 -8.13 -3.48 2.58
C LEU A 115 -7.29 -4.47 1.75
N ASP A 116 -7.48 -4.45 0.44
CA ASP A 116 -6.72 -5.28 -0.49
C ASP A 116 -5.46 -4.56 -0.99
N SER A 117 -4.51 -4.36 -0.10
CA SER A 117 -3.23 -3.68 -0.36
C SER A 117 -2.04 -4.43 0.24
N ALA A 118 -0.85 -4.14 -0.25
CA ALA A 118 0.40 -4.63 0.32
C ALA A 118 0.60 -4.16 1.75
N ASP A 119 0.22 -2.91 2.04
CA ASP A 119 0.31 -2.30 3.38
C ASP A 119 -0.44 -3.13 4.43
N VAL A 120 -1.73 -3.43 4.16
CA VAL A 120 -2.55 -4.20 5.09
C VAL A 120 -2.07 -5.66 5.17
N TRP A 121 -1.71 -6.26 4.04
CA TRP A 121 -1.24 -7.65 3.99
C TRP A 121 0.08 -7.85 4.76
N GLN A 122 0.98 -6.88 4.72
CA GLN A 122 2.26 -6.91 5.43
C GLN A 122 2.08 -6.65 6.92
N ASP A 123 1.32 -5.62 7.27
CA ASP A 123 1.32 -4.97 8.57
C ASP A 123 -0.04 -5.05 9.27
N GLN A 124 -0.69 -6.23 9.22
CA GLN A 124 -2.02 -6.47 9.80
C GLN A 124 -2.15 -6.04 11.27
N GLN A 125 -1.05 -6.02 12.01
CA GLN A 125 -1.02 -5.62 13.42
C GLN A 125 -1.42 -4.16 13.66
N TYR A 126 -1.32 -3.30 12.65
CA TYR A 126 -1.69 -1.87 12.76
C TYR A 126 -3.14 -1.59 12.36
N PHE A 127 -3.93 -2.65 12.13
CA PHE A 127 -5.33 -2.51 11.72
C PHE A 127 -6.26 -3.32 12.62
N GLN A 128 -7.52 -2.86 12.76
CA GLN A 128 -8.52 -3.48 13.59
C GLN A 128 -9.08 -4.76 12.95
N PHE A 129 -8.41 -5.90 13.20
CA PHE A 129 -8.84 -7.21 12.74
C PHE A 129 -9.34 -8.09 13.91
N ASP A 130 -10.40 -8.85 13.65
CA ASP A 130 -10.81 -9.94 14.55
C ASP A 130 -9.81 -11.09 14.45
N LYS A 131 -9.20 -11.45 15.58
CA LYS A 131 -8.12 -12.46 15.63
C LYS A 131 -8.60 -13.89 15.29
N LYS A 132 -9.92 -14.16 15.39
CA LYS A 132 -10.48 -15.48 15.11
C LYS A 132 -10.85 -15.65 13.65
N THR A 133 -11.44 -14.62 13.07
CA THR A 133 -11.93 -14.66 11.68
C THR A 133 -10.90 -14.12 10.69
N GLY A 134 -9.97 -13.26 11.12
CA GLY A 134 -9.04 -12.56 10.25
C GLY A 134 -9.70 -11.50 9.37
N GLN A 135 -10.93 -11.08 9.72
CA GLN A 135 -11.67 -10.03 9.02
C GLN A 135 -11.57 -8.70 9.78
N PRO A 136 -11.71 -7.55 9.11
CA PRO A 136 -11.85 -6.29 9.80
C PRO A 136 -13.02 -6.32 10.79
N THR A 137 -12.87 -5.73 11.96
CA THR A 137 -13.99 -5.56 12.91
C THR A 137 -14.91 -4.45 12.49
N ALA A 138 -14.33 -3.41 11.87
CA ALA A 138 -15.04 -2.25 11.35
C ALA A 138 -14.24 -1.64 10.18
N VAL A 139 -14.89 -0.77 9.42
CA VAL A 139 -14.32 -0.07 8.28
C VAL A 139 -14.62 1.44 8.37
N ALA A 140 -13.84 2.22 7.62
CA ALA A 140 -14.00 3.64 7.50
C ALA A 140 -15.15 4.03 6.57
N GLY A 141 -15.69 5.20 6.80
CA GLY A 141 -16.68 5.84 5.95
C GLY A 141 -16.99 7.26 6.39
N SER A 142 -18.14 7.76 5.95
CA SER A 142 -18.70 9.05 6.32
C SER A 142 -20.15 8.88 6.75
N PRO A 143 -20.62 9.61 7.78
CA PRO A 143 -22.02 9.53 8.21
C PRO A 143 -22.97 10.00 7.11
N PRO A 144 -24.27 9.69 7.22
CA PRO A 144 -25.31 10.33 6.43
C PRO A 144 -25.20 11.84 6.49
N ASP A 145 -25.37 12.48 5.33
CA ASP A 145 -25.35 13.92 5.19
C ASP A 145 -26.37 14.39 4.13
N TYR A 146 -26.36 15.70 3.81
CA TYR A 146 -27.25 16.28 2.82
C TYR A 146 -27.10 15.68 1.41
N PHE A 147 -25.92 15.18 1.06
CA PHE A 147 -25.60 14.64 -0.27
C PHE A 147 -25.82 13.13 -0.35
N SER A 148 -25.81 12.42 0.79
CA SER A 148 -25.94 10.97 0.86
C SER A 148 -26.75 10.55 2.10
N GLU A 149 -27.98 10.11 1.89
CA GLU A 149 -28.85 9.61 2.97
C GLU A 149 -28.29 8.39 3.69
N ASP A 150 -27.51 7.55 2.99
CA ASP A 150 -26.92 6.33 3.53
C ASP A 150 -25.50 6.56 4.06
N GLY A 151 -24.96 7.79 3.90
CA GLY A 151 -23.56 8.09 4.13
C GLY A 151 -22.67 7.41 3.08
N GLN A 152 -21.39 7.28 3.39
CA GLN A 152 -20.42 6.65 2.50
C GLN A 152 -19.74 5.49 3.21
N LEU A 153 -19.85 4.29 2.67
CA LEU A 153 -19.15 3.10 3.12
C LEU A 153 -17.90 2.92 2.25
N TRP A 154 -16.72 3.30 2.77
CA TRP A 154 -15.47 3.24 1.99
C TRP A 154 -14.83 1.86 1.99
N GLY A 155 -15.06 1.07 3.06
CA GLY A 155 -14.54 -0.30 3.16
C GLY A 155 -13.07 -0.41 3.53
N ASN A 156 -12.38 0.70 3.80
CA ASN A 156 -11.00 0.71 4.26
C ASN A 156 -10.94 0.22 5.71
N PRO A 157 -9.97 -0.64 6.09
CA PRO A 157 -9.80 -1.06 7.47
C PRO A 157 -9.39 0.13 8.34
N LEU A 158 -9.85 0.12 9.58
CA LEU A 158 -9.48 1.15 10.57
C LEU A 158 -8.14 0.80 11.22
N TYR A 159 -7.38 1.83 11.58
CA TYR A 159 -6.13 1.67 12.31
C TYR A 159 -6.35 1.23 13.75
N ASP A 160 -5.48 0.36 14.24
CA ASP A 160 -5.26 0.13 15.67
C ASP A 160 -4.29 1.21 16.19
N TRP A 161 -4.85 2.32 16.67
CA TRP A 161 -4.05 3.46 17.12
C TRP A 161 -3.19 3.15 18.34
N ASP A 162 -3.61 2.21 19.20
CA ASP A 162 -2.81 1.77 20.34
C ASP A 162 -1.57 0.99 19.86
N ALA A 163 -1.72 0.12 18.88
CA ALA A 163 -0.59 -0.59 18.28
C ALA A 163 0.38 0.36 17.57
N LEU A 164 -0.14 1.32 16.80
CA LEU A 164 0.68 2.35 16.14
C LEU A 164 1.42 3.22 17.15
N LYS A 165 0.76 3.63 18.23
CA LYS A 165 1.38 4.42 19.32
C LYS A 165 2.48 3.63 20.04
N ALA A 166 2.27 2.34 20.26
CA ALA A 166 3.27 1.47 20.89
C ALA A 166 4.54 1.30 20.05
N ASP A 167 4.45 1.56 18.72
CA ASP A 167 5.56 1.58 17.77
C ASP A 167 5.99 3.01 17.40
N ASP A 168 5.73 3.99 18.27
CA ASP A 168 6.05 5.41 18.05
C ASP A 168 5.58 5.95 16.69
N TYR A 169 4.46 5.41 16.17
CA TYR A 169 3.89 5.74 14.85
C TYR A 169 4.84 5.53 13.66
N THR A 170 5.85 4.67 13.80
CA THR A 170 6.87 4.44 12.77
C THR A 170 6.26 4.18 11.40
N TRP A 171 5.22 3.33 11.31
CA TRP A 171 4.52 3.05 10.05
C TRP A 171 3.95 4.33 9.37
N TRP A 172 3.38 5.26 10.15
CA TRP A 172 2.87 6.53 9.62
C TRP A 172 3.98 7.48 9.23
N ILE A 173 5.08 7.52 9.98
CA ILE A 173 6.25 8.34 9.67
C ILE A 173 6.86 7.88 8.34
N ASP A 174 7.05 6.57 8.15
CA ASP A 174 7.58 6.01 6.91
C ASP A 174 6.67 6.30 5.71
N ARG A 175 5.36 6.19 5.89
CA ARG A 175 4.36 6.51 4.86
C ARG A 175 4.41 7.98 4.44
N LEU A 176 4.52 8.89 5.41
CA LEU A 176 4.65 10.33 5.13
C LEU A 176 5.98 10.63 4.45
N GLN A 177 7.08 10.05 4.93
CA GLN A 177 8.40 10.23 4.35
C GLN A 177 8.44 9.78 2.89
N ALA A 178 7.91 8.60 2.58
CA ALA A 178 7.83 8.09 1.22
C ALA A 178 7.07 9.05 0.27
N ASN A 179 6.00 9.68 0.76
CA ASN A 179 5.26 10.68 -0.03
C ASN A 179 6.02 12.00 -0.18
N LEU A 180 6.70 12.49 0.87
CA LEU A 180 7.54 13.68 0.81
C LEU A 180 8.77 13.49 -0.08
N ASP A 181 9.27 12.26 -0.21
CA ASP A 181 10.33 11.92 -1.15
C ASP A 181 9.84 11.96 -2.61
N MET A 182 8.55 11.75 -2.83
CA MET A 182 7.94 11.76 -4.19
C MET A 182 7.41 13.14 -4.62
N TYR A 183 6.95 13.96 -3.69
CA TYR A 183 6.23 15.21 -3.97
C TYR A 183 6.87 16.40 -3.27
N ASP A 184 6.61 17.60 -3.79
CA ASP A 184 7.08 18.85 -3.18
C ASP A 184 6.15 19.31 -2.05
N VAL A 185 4.88 18.98 -2.14
CA VAL A 185 3.84 19.23 -1.14
C VAL A 185 2.96 17.98 -1.04
N VAL A 186 2.54 17.64 0.16
CA VAL A 186 1.64 16.49 0.39
C VAL A 186 0.36 16.99 1.05
N ARG A 187 -0.79 16.71 0.42
CA ARG A 187 -2.12 16.85 1.02
C ARG A 187 -2.52 15.51 1.65
N ILE A 188 -3.00 15.53 2.88
CA ILE A 188 -3.64 14.37 3.50
C ILE A 188 -5.15 14.54 3.36
N ASP A 189 -5.78 13.65 2.59
CA ASP A 189 -7.23 13.64 2.45
C ASP A 189 -7.90 13.12 3.71
N HIS A 190 -9.05 13.69 4.04
CA HIS A 190 -9.81 13.38 5.26
C HIS A 190 -8.99 13.53 6.56
N PHE A 191 -8.19 14.58 6.69
CA PHE A 191 -7.32 14.85 7.85
C PHE A 191 -8.07 14.80 9.20
N ARG A 192 -9.39 15.13 9.19
CA ARG A 192 -10.25 14.99 10.34
C ARG A 192 -10.20 13.61 10.99
N GLY A 193 -9.92 12.55 10.25
CA GLY A 193 -9.83 11.19 10.77
C GLY A 193 -8.76 10.98 11.84
N PHE A 194 -7.82 11.93 12.00
CA PHE A 194 -6.87 11.95 13.13
C PHE A 194 -7.49 12.51 14.42
N ASP A 195 -8.54 13.33 14.33
CA ASP A 195 -9.30 13.79 15.49
C ASP A 195 -10.45 12.83 15.80
N ALA A 196 -11.30 12.58 14.83
CA ALA A 196 -12.40 11.62 14.95
C ALA A 196 -12.76 11.05 13.56
N TYR A 197 -13.14 9.78 13.53
CA TYR A 197 -13.50 9.06 12.31
C TYR A 197 -14.83 8.33 12.46
N TRP A 198 -15.52 8.13 11.33
CA TRP A 198 -16.77 7.39 11.28
C TRP A 198 -16.49 5.90 11.15
N LYS A 199 -16.74 5.16 12.24
CA LYS A 199 -16.51 3.73 12.36
C LYS A 199 -17.78 2.97 12.02
N ILE A 200 -17.74 2.12 11.00
CA ILE A 200 -18.89 1.35 10.52
C ILE A 200 -18.59 -0.15 10.76
N PRO A 201 -19.50 -0.91 11.39
CA PRO A 201 -19.34 -2.35 11.54
C PRO A 201 -19.06 -3.01 10.18
N PHE A 202 -18.09 -3.94 10.10
CA PHE A 202 -17.69 -4.57 8.83
C PHE A 202 -18.85 -5.26 8.10
N THR A 203 -19.86 -5.75 8.83
CA THR A 203 -21.03 -6.42 8.29
C THR A 203 -22.17 -5.48 7.88
N ALA A 204 -22.01 -4.16 8.07
CA ALA A 204 -23.05 -3.19 7.74
C ALA A 204 -23.16 -3.00 6.22
N GLU A 205 -24.39 -2.87 5.72
CA GLU A 205 -24.67 -2.62 4.30
C GLU A 205 -24.57 -1.14 3.92
N THR A 206 -24.75 -0.25 4.90
CA THR A 206 -24.67 1.21 4.71
C THR A 206 -23.90 1.87 5.84
N ALA A 207 -23.54 3.13 5.68
CA ALA A 207 -22.85 3.90 6.71
C ALA A 207 -23.78 4.39 7.84
N ARG A 208 -25.10 4.19 7.76
CA ARG A 208 -26.07 4.62 8.78
C ARG A 208 -25.82 4.05 10.17
N SER A 209 -25.30 2.82 10.25
CA SER A 209 -25.01 2.11 11.51
C SER A 209 -23.65 2.42 12.11
N GLY A 210 -22.96 3.43 11.58
CA GLY A 210 -21.67 3.86 12.11
C GLY A 210 -21.78 4.71 13.37
N GLU A 211 -20.64 4.98 13.96
CA GLU A 211 -20.48 5.86 15.13
C GLU A 211 -19.21 6.71 15.03
N TRP A 212 -19.24 7.91 15.61
CA TRP A 212 -18.04 8.71 15.76
C TRP A 212 -17.11 8.09 16.81
N THR A 213 -15.89 7.84 16.42
CA THR A 213 -14.84 7.29 17.29
C THR A 213 -13.67 8.27 17.33
N GLN A 214 -13.15 8.50 18.53
CA GLN A 214 -12.00 9.38 18.75
C GLN A 214 -10.74 8.81 18.05
N GLY A 215 -9.96 9.70 17.43
CA GLY A 215 -8.64 9.40 16.87
C GLY A 215 -7.54 9.30 17.90
N PRO A 216 -6.26 9.22 17.49
CA PRO A 216 -5.10 9.09 18.38
C PRO A 216 -4.84 10.27 19.30
#